data_a56c6d849216888cbf0fe589fcc535f6
#
_entry.id   a56c6d849216888cbf0fe589fcc535f6
#
_cell.length_a   1.000
_cell.length_b   1.000
_cell.length_c   1.000
_cell.angle_alpha   90.00
_cell.angle_beta   90.00
_cell.angle_gamma   90.00
#
_symmetry.space_group_name_H-M   'P 1'
#
loop_
_entity.id
_entity.type
_entity.pdbx_description
1 polymer ?
#
loop_
_entity_poly.entity_id
_entity_poly.type
_entity_poly.pdbx_seq_one_letter_code
_entity_poly.pdbx_strand_id
1 'polypeptide(L)'
;MIQSFAHKGLLAFFSTGSKAGIQPAHAPRLRRQLAQLDQATAPGDMNLPGWKLHPLKGGLAGHWSVWVSGNWRLTFTFKDGHTAVVDYQDYH
;
A
#
# COMPACT_ATOMS: atom_id res chain seq x y z
N MET A 1 -4.26 5.42 -10.54
CA MET A 1 -5.12 6.05 -9.52
C MET A 1 -5.62 5.01 -8.54
N ILE A 2 -5.62 5.33 -7.25
CA ILE A 2 -6.15 4.42 -6.23
C ILE A 2 -7.67 4.50 -6.25
N GLN A 3 -8.34 3.37 -6.45
CA GLN A 3 -9.79 3.30 -6.57
C GLN A 3 -10.49 3.03 -5.24
N SER A 4 -9.86 2.29 -4.32
CA SER A 4 -10.47 1.95 -3.05
C SER A 4 -9.43 1.59 -2.00
N PHE A 5 -9.83 1.72 -0.74
CA PHE A 5 -9.02 1.36 0.43
C PHE A 5 -9.80 0.38 1.29
N ALA A 6 -9.12 -0.64 1.78
CA ALA A 6 -9.67 -1.57 2.77
C ALA A 6 -9.40 -1.11 4.20
N HIS A 7 -8.54 -0.11 4.41
CA HIS A 7 -8.11 0.37 5.73
C HIS A 7 -8.54 1.82 5.91
N LYS A 8 -9.42 2.07 6.87
CA LYS A 8 -9.99 3.42 7.09
C LYS A 8 -8.94 4.44 7.50
N GLY A 9 -8.01 4.05 8.37
CA GLY A 9 -6.95 4.94 8.80
C GLY A 9 -6.03 5.34 7.67
N LEU A 10 -5.76 4.42 6.76
CA LEU A 10 -4.93 4.68 5.60
C LEU A 10 -5.63 5.63 4.63
N LEU A 11 -6.92 5.45 4.43
CA LEU A 11 -7.72 6.36 3.61
C LEU A 11 -7.69 7.77 4.17
N ALA A 12 -7.88 7.92 5.49
CA ALA A 12 -7.84 9.23 6.14
C ALA A 12 -6.45 9.87 5.99
N PHE A 13 -5.39 9.07 6.13
CA PHE A 13 -4.03 9.56 5.95
C PHE A 13 -3.79 10.06 4.52
N PHE A 14 -4.21 9.28 3.53
CA PHE A 14 -4.05 9.65 2.12
C PHE A 14 -4.86 10.88 1.76
N SER A 15 -6.09 10.98 2.26
CA SER A 15 -7.03 12.05 1.89
C SER A 15 -6.77 13.35 2.64
N THR A 16 -6.42 13.27 3.93
CA THR A 16 -6.34 14.45 4.80
C THR A 16 -5.01 14.63 5.52
N GLY A 17 -4.12 13.64 5.47
CA GLY A 17 -2.87 13.65 6.21
C GLY A 17 -3.02 13.22 7.67
N SER A 18 -4.20 12.79 8.11
CA SER A 18 -4.42 12.34 9.49
C SER A 18 -3.62 11.08 9.80
N LYS A 19 -2.87 11.09 10.90
CA LYS A 19 -2.06 9.95 11.35
C LYS A 19 -2.76 9.12 12.44
N ALA A 20 -4.02 9.42 12.72
CA ALA A 20 -4.75 8.81 13.83
C ALA A 20 -4.88 7.28 13.69
N GLY A 21 -4.97 6.77 12.46
CA GLY A 21 -5.18 5.36 12.19
C GLY A 21 -3.94 4.61 11.70
N ILE A 22 -2.75 5.22 11.77
CA ILE A 22 -1.50 4.59 11.31
C ILE A 22 -0.43 4.74 12.38
N GLN A 23 0.68 4.00 12.22
CA GLN A 23 1.87 4.19 13.07
C GLN A 23 2.56 5.48 12.64
N PRO A 24 2.70 6.49 13.52
CA PRO A 24 3.28 7.78 13.11
C PRO A 24 4.68 7.65 12.50
N ALA A 25 5.48 6.72 13.01
CA ALA A 25 6.82 6.49 12.48
C ALA A 25 6.83 6.02 11.03
N HIS A 26 5.72 5.45 10.54
CA HIS A 26 5.60 4.97 9.16
C HIS A 26 5.14 6.06 8.19
N ALA A 27 4.69 7.21 8.69
CA ALA A 27 4.07 8.23 7.87
C ALA A 27 4.93 8.70 6.68
N PRO A 28 6.25 8.97 6.85
CA PRO A 28 7.06 9.42 5.72
C PRO A 28 7.13 8.37 4.59
N ARG A 29 7.30 7.10 4.94
CA ARG A 29 7.38 6.03 3.93
C ARG A 29 6.01 5.77 3.31
N LEU A 30 4.95 5.72 4.11
CA LEU A 30 3.59 5.53 3.59
C LEU A 30 3.20 6.65 2.64
N ARG A 31 3.57 7.90 2.95
CA ARG A 31 3.29 9.03 2.06
C ARG A 31 3.91 8.83 0.69
N ARG A 32 5.17 8.40 0.65
CA ARG A 32 5.86 8.15 -0.62
C ARG A 32 5.27 6.96 -1.36
N GLN A 33 4.97 5.87 -0.64
CA GLN A 33 4.42 4.67 -1.25
C GLN A 33 3.02 4.91 -1.82
N LEU A 34 2.16 5.64 -1.10
CA LEU A 34 0.82 5.95 -1.57
C LEU A 34 0.85 6.89 -2.78
N ALA A 35 1.75 7.88 -2.77
CA ALA A 35 1.90 8.78 -3.91
C ALA A 35 2.34 8.02 -5.17
N GLN A 36 3.30 7.11 -5.02
CA GLN A 36 3.75 6.27 -6.14
C GLN A 36 2.63 5.34 -6.61
N LEU A 37 1.91 4.74 -5.67
CA LEU A 37 0.82 3.82 -5.97
C LEU A 37 -0.31 4.51 -6.72
N ASP A 38 -0.60 5.77 -6.37
CA ASP A 38 -1.65 6.54 -7.03
C ASP A 38 -1.36 6.80 -8.51
N GLN A 39 -0.08 6.83 -8.87
CA GLN A 39 0.35 7.05 -10.25
C GLN A 39 0.70 5.76 -10.99
N ALA A 40 0.85 4.65 -10.29
CA ALA A 40 1.27 3.38 -10.87
C ALA A 40 0.20 2.82 -11.80
N THR A 41 0.63 2.22 -12.90
CA THR A 41 -0.25 1.55 -13.86
C THR A 41 -0.02 0.04 -13.89
N ALA A 42 1.05 -0.43 -13.26
CA ALA A 42 1.38 -1.85 -13.20
C ALA A 42 2.14 -2.12 -11.89
N PRO A 43 2.09 -3.36 -11.39
CA PRO A 43 2.76 -3.70 -10.13
C PRO A 43 4.24 -3.35 -10.10
N GLY A 44 4.95 -3.53 -11.23
CA GLY A 44 6.37 -3.25 -11.31
C GLY A 44 6.75 -1.81 -11.01
N ASP A 45 5.81 -0.88 -11.15
CA ASP A 45 6.06 0.53 -10.84
C ASP A 45 6.31 0.75 -9.34
N MET A 46 5.96 -0.24 -8.52
CA MET A 46 6.20 -0.19 -7.07
C MET A 46 7.51 -0.88 -6.67
N ASN A 47 8.30 -1.34 -7.63
CA ASN A 47 9.55 -2.06 -7.34
C ASN A 47 10.72 -1.09 -7.15
N LEU A 48 10.67 -0.30 -6.08
CA LEU A 48 11.72 0.64 -5.72
C LEU A 48 12.68 0.00 -4.71
N PRO A 49 13.92 0.51 -4.61
CA PRO A 49 14.88 -0.02 -3.65
C PRO A 49 14.36 -0.02 -2.23
N GLY A 50 14.44 -1.17 -1.56
CA GLY A 50 14.01 -1.34 -0.18
C GLY A 50 12.52 -1.59 0.01
N TRP A 51 11.70 -1.52 -1.04
CA TRP A 51 10.26 -1.73 -0.92
C TRP A 51 9.85 -3.19 -1.02
N LYS A 52 10.71 -4.05 -1.51
CA LYS A 52 10.51 -5.51 -1.51
C LYS A 52 9.16 -5.93 -2.12
N LEU A 53 8.86 -5.40 -3.29
CA LEU A 53 7.63 -5.76 -4.01
C LEU A 53 7.58 -7.27 -4.25
N HIS A 54 6.44 -7.92 -3.89
CA HIS A 54 6.23 -9.30 -4.29
C HIS A 54 4.74 -9.64 -4.33
N PRO A 55 4.37 -10.65 -5.12
CA PRO A 55 2.98 -11.12 -5.20
C PRO A 55 2.64 -11.95 -3.97
N LEU A 56 1.37 -11.91 -3.57
CA LEU A 56 0.87 -12.70 -2.45
C LEU A 56 0.18 -13.96 -2.97
N LYS A 57 0.06 -14.97 -2.10
CA LYS A 57 -0.49 -16.28 -2.44
C LYS A 57 -1.64 -16.62 -1.49
N GLY A 58 -2.32 -17.75 -1.76
CA GLY A 58 -3.40 -18.23 -0.91
C GLY A 58 -4.62 -17.33 -0.98
N GLY A 59 -5.18 -16.97 0.17
CA GLY A 59 -6.38 -16.13 0.24
C GLY A 59 -6.19 -14.72 -0.29
N LEU A 60 -4.95 -14.28 -0.45
CA LEU A 60 -4.63 -12.97 -1.02
C LEU A 60 -4.03 -13.07 -2.43
N ALA A 61 -4.27 -14.19 -3.14
CA ALA A 61 -3.83 -14.33 -4.52
C ALA A 61 -4.37 -13.18 -5.36
N GLY A 62 -3.52 -12.62 -6.22
CA GLY A 62 -3.87 -11.42 -7.01
C GLY A 62 -3.50 -10.12 -6.33
N HIS A 63 -3.14 -10.16 -5.05
CA HIS A 63 -2.63 -8.98 -4.34
C HIS A 63 -1.11 -8.92 -4.42
N TRP A 64 -0.58 -7.72 -4.23
CA TRP A 64 0.85 -7.43 -4.16
C TRP A 64 1.14 -6.75 -2.84
N SER A 65 2.39 -6.83 -2.38
CA SER A 65 2.78 -6.11 -1.18
C SER A 65 4.09 -5.36 -1.37
N VAL A 66 4.23 -4.25 -0.64
CA VAL A 66 5.50 -3.57 -0.45
C VAL A 66 5.76 -3.46 1.05
N TRP A 67 7.04 -3.49 1.42
CA TRP A 67 7.45 -3.46 2.81
C TRP A 67 7.40 -2.02 3.35
N VAL A 68 6.81 -1.84 4.52
CA VAL A 68 6.77 -0.56 5.22
C VAL A 68 7.85 -0.50 6.29
N SER A 69 7.74 -1.35 7.31
CA SER A 69 8.69 -1.42 8.42
C SER A 69 8.40 -2.65 9.26
N GLY A 70 9.43 -3.36 9.72
CA GLY A 70 9.23 -4.56 10.53
C GLY A 70 8.33 -5.57 9.84
N ASN A 71 7.20 -5.91 10.46
CA ASN A 71 6.21 -6.80 9.88
C ASN A 71 5.12 -6.07 9.10
N TRP A 72 5.16 -4.75 9.03
CA TRP A 72 4.13 -3.96 8.37
C TRP A 72 4.30 -3.95 6.86
N ARG A 73 3.19 -4.15 6.15
CA ARG A 73 3.12 -4.19 4.69
C ARG A 73 1.97 -3.34 4.20
N LEU A 74 2.15 -2.76 3.02
CA LEU A 74 1.09 -2.13 2.25
C LEU A 74 0.71 -3.14 1.17
N THR A 75 -0.58 -3.52 1.11
CA THR A 75 -1.06 -4.49 0.13
C THR A 75 -2.08 -3.86 -0.80
N PHE A 76 -2.17 -4.37 -2.02
CA PHE A 76 -3.03 -3.76 -3.03
C PHE A 76 -3.24 -4.71 -4.21
N THR A 77 -4.25 -4.41 -5.03
CA THR A 77 -4.49 -5.11 -6.30
C THR A 77 -4.36 -4.14 -7.46
N PHE A 78 -4.13 -4.68 -8.65
CA PHE A 78 -4.18 -3.92 -9.90
C PHE A 78 -5.27 -4.50 -10.79
N LYS A 79 -6.06 -3.60 -11.40
CA LYS A 79 -7.05 -3.98 -12.38
C LYS A 79 -7.21 -2.85 -13.38
N ASP A 80 -7.06 -3.16 -14.67
CA ASP A 80 -7.18 -2.20 -15.75
C ASP A 80 -6.30 -0.97 -15.59
N GLY A 81 -5.10 -1.16 -15.04
CA GLY A 81 -4.14 -0.08 -14.84
C GLY A 81 -4.41 0.78 -13.61
N HIS A 82 -5.36 0.38 -12.76
CA HIS A 82 -5.70 1.10 -11.53
C HIS A 82 -5.46 0.23 -10.30
N THR A 83 -5.16 0.90 -9.19
CA THR A 83 -4.94 0.24 -7.90
C THR A 83 -6.23 0.20 -7.10
N ALA A 84 -6.47 -0.90 -6.42
CA ALA A 84 -7.66 -1.05 -5.57
C ALA A 84 -7.35 -1.87 -4.32
N VAL A 85 -8.27 -1.85 -3.38
CA VAL A 85 -8.22 -2.61 -2.12
C VAL A 85 -6.89 -2.37 -1.40
N VAL A 86 -6.50 -1.11 -1.29
CA VAL A 86 -5.23 -0.75 -0.61
C VAL A 86 -5.41 -0.95 0.88
N ASP A 87 -4.56 -1.76 1.48
CA ASP A 87 -4.61 -2.10 2.89
C ASP A 87 -3.24 -1.95 3.53
N TYR A 88 -3.23 -1.89 4.85
CA TYR A 88 -2.03 -1.66 5.65
C TYR A 88 -2.07 -2.68 6.78
N GLN A 89 -1.16 -3.64 6.76
CA GLN A 89 -1.26 -4.84 7.58
C GLN A 89 0.04 -5.12 8.32
N ASP A 90 -0.10 -5.63 9.55
CA ASP A 90 0.99 -6.12 10.37
C ASP A 90 1.03 -7.64 10.22
N TYR A 91 2.01 -8.15 9.49
CA TYR A 91 2.19 -9.59 9.25
C TYR A 91 3.10 -10.18 10.31
N HIS A 92 2.58 -11.16 11.02
CA HIS A 92 3.36 -11.91 12.01
C HIS A 92 3.77 -13.27 11.49
#